data_d089a5d23c94b46bf585ba9c0efaa700
#
_entry.id   d089a5d23c94b46bf585ba9c0efaa700
#
_cell.length_a   1.000
_cell.length_b   1.000
_cell.length_c   1.000
_cell.angle_alpha   90.00
_cell.angle_beta   90.00
_cell.angle_gamma   90.00
#
_symmetry.space_group_name_H-M   'P 1'
#
loop_
_entity.id
_entity.type
_entity.pdbx_description
1 polymer ?
#
loop_
_entity_poly.entity_id
_entity_poly.type
_entity_poly.pdbx_seq_one_letter_code
_entity_poly.pdbx_strand_id
1 'polypeptide(L)'
;MPSVMSDDVSIHYEVKGQGSPVLLLAGLAGVGASWGPQIDLFAGTHQVIVPDHRGTGASAHTARAMSIAQHARDMARVIEAVGCGPVHVVGSSTGGAIAQLLAIDHREQLRSATIVSSIARADAFYRRQFDMRRRMLADSGLRASAEANALFLFDPMFMREHPEQVQAWVDTVSAGIFEPEIGFARIDMIVGHDAFDDLPSITTPTLVLVGARDFCAPPYFSAELAERIPGAEFVILEGGHLIFLEKPALLHGTIEDFIARHEQ
;
A
#
# COMPACT_ATOMS: atom_id res chain seq x y z
N MET A 1 19.14 -12.54 -2.58
CA MET A 1 17.78 -12.15 -2.17
C MET A 1 16.85 -12.67 -3.27
N PRO A 2 15.69 -13.26 -2.93
CA PRO A 2 14.81 -13.82 -3.93
C PRO A 2 14.22 -12.73 -4.83
N SER A 3 14.09 -13.05 -6.11
CA SER A 3 13.45 -12.19 -7.11
C SER A 3 12.75 -13.03 -8.17
N VAL A 4 11.77 -12.46 -8.84
CA VAL A 4 11.05 -13.07 -9.96
C VAL A 4 11.04 -12.11 -11.14
N MET A 5 11.05 -12.68 -12.35
CA MET A 5 10.86 -11.89 -13.56
C MET A 5 9.37 -11.68 -13.82
N SER A 6 8.96 -10.42 -13.95
CA SER A 6 7.65 -10.03 -14.44
C SER A 6 7.85 -9.23 -15.73
N ASP A 7 7.46 -9.81 -16.83
CA ASP A 7 7.93 -9.43 -18.17
C ASP A 7 9.48 -9.35 -18.17
N ASP A 8 10.08 -8.22 -18.53
CA ASP A 8 11.53 -8.02 -18.54
C ASP A 8 12.06 -7.31 -17.27
N VAL A 9 11.27 -7.26 -16.19
CA VAL A 9 11.60 -6.52 -14.97
C VAL A 9 11.78 -7.49 -13.80
N SER A 10 12.91 -7.41 -13.10
CA SER A 10 13.16 -8.18 -11.88
C SER A 10 12.45 -7.54 -10.70
N ILE A 11 11.57 -8.30 -10.04
CA ILE A 11 10.83 -7.91 -8.84
C ILE A 11 11.43 -8.64 -7.65
N HIS A 12 11.99 -7.87 -6.73
CA HIS A 12 12.53 -8.36 -5.46
C HIS A 12 11.41 -8.59 -4.45
N TYR A 13 11.55 -9.62 -3.62
CA TYR A 13 10.68 -9.86 -2.46
C TYR A 13 11.43 -10.54 -1.33
N GLU A 14 10.94 -10.36 -0.12
CA GLU A 14 11.40 -11.10 1.06
C GLU A 14 10.26 -11.99 1.58
N VAL A 15 10.64 -13.08 2.25
CA VAL A 15 9.68 -13.98 2.91
C VAL A 15 10.15 -14.18 4.35
N LYS A 16 9.25 -13.97 5.32
CA LYS A 16 9.53 -14.09 6.75
C LYS A 16 8.41 -14.83 7.48
N GLY A 17 8.73 -15.59 8.52
CA GLY A 17 7.74 -16.33 9.29
C GLY A 17 7.25 -17.60 8.61
N GLN A 18 6.25 -18.23 9.20
CA GLN A 18 5.62 -19.48 8.75
C GLN A 18 4.13 -19.44 9.08
N GLY A 19 3.32 -20.16 8.33
CA GLY A 19 1.87 -20.21 8.51
C GLY A 19 1.13 -19.80 7.25
N SER A 20 -0.11 -19.33 7.40
CA SER A 20 -0.92 -18.84 6.29
C SER A 20 -0.25 -17.64 5.59
N PRO A 21 -0.22 -17.60 4.25
CA PRO A 21 0.53 -16.57 3.55
C PRO A 21 -0.17 -15.21 3.54
N VAL A 22 0.57 -14.17 3.95
CA VAL A 22 0.14 -12.76 3.91
C VAL A 22 1.08 -11.97 3.01
N LEU A 23 0.51 -11.28 2.00
CA LEU A 23 1.24 -10.40 1.09
C LEU A 23 1.04 -8.94 1.51
N LEU A 24 2.12 -8.25 1.90
CA LEU A 24 2.10 -6.84 2.32
C LEU A 24 2.51 -5.93 1.16
N LEU A 25 1.57 -5.12 0.66
CA LEU A 25 1.78 -4.20 -0.46
C LEU A 25 1.95 -2.76 0.04
N ALA A 26 3.13 -2.21 -0.18
CA ALA A 26 3.50 -0.87 0.26
C ALA A 26 2.71 0.24 -0.48
N GLY A 27 2.70 1.45 0.09
CA GLY A 27 2.16 2.66 -0.53
C GLY A 27 3.02 3.17 -1.69
N LEU A 28 2.91 4.47 -2.01
CA LEU A 28 3.56 5.08 -3.17
C LEU A 28 5.08 4.93 -3.19
N ALA A 29 5.75 4.90 -2.05
CA ALA A 29 7.20 4.67 -1.97
C ALA A 29 7.61 3.30 -2.53
N GLY A 30 6.74 2.30 -2.45
CA GLY A 30 6.89 0.99 -3.07
C GLY A 30 7.93 0.07 -2.43
N VAL A 31 8.58 0.48 -1.36
CA VAL A 31 9.60 -0.31 -0.65
C VAL A 31 8.90 -1.14 0.42
N GLY A 32 9.02 -2.46 0.34
CA GLY A 32 8.34 -3.38 1.26
C GLY A 32 8.69 -3.15 2.73
N ALA A 33 9.95 -2.85 3.02
CA ALA A 33 10.42 -2.54 4.37
C ALA A 33 9.69 -1.35 5.04
N SER A 34 8.99 -0.50 4.27
CA SER A 34 8.20 0.62 4.81
C SER A 34 7.05 0.18 5.72
N TRP A 35 6.61 -1.08 5.65
CA TRP A 35 5.63 -1.65 6.59
C TRP A 35 6.14 -1.72 8.04
N GLY A 36 7.48 -1.59 8.23
CA GLY A 36 8.09 -1.48 9.56
C GLY A 36 7.67 -2.59 10.52
N PRO A 37 7.11 -2.25 11.70
CA PRO A 37 6.77 -3.22 12.73
C PRO A 37 5.70 -4.24 12.30
N GLN A 38 4.89 -3.96 11.29
CA GLN A 38 3.87 -4.90 10.80
C GLN A 38 4.48 -6.20 10.27
N ILE A 39 5.66 -6.13 9.66
CA ILE A 39 6.34 -7.32 9.14
C ILE A 39 6.60 -8.33 10.25
N ASP A 40 7.09 -7.87 11.41
CA ASP A 40 7.38 -8.73 12.55
C ASP A 40 6.12 -9.21 13.27
N LEU A 41 5.10 -8.35 13.36
CA LEU A 41 3.81 -8.70 13.96
C LEU A 41 3.15 -9.83 13.16
N PHE A 42 3.02 -9.71 11.85
CA PHE A 42 2.46 -10.78 11.01
C PHE A 42 3.35 -12.02 10.95
N ALA A 43 4.68 -11.86 10.93
CA ALA A 43 5.60 -13.00 10.86
C ALA A 43 5.59 -13.89 12.12
N GLY A 44 4.96 -13.43 13.20
CA GLY A 44 4.72 -14.23 14.40
C GLY A 44 3.77 -15.41 14.18
N THR A 45 2.83 -15.28 13.24
CA THR A 45 1.75 -16.26 12.99
C THR A 45 1.60 -16.63 11.51
N HIS A 46 2.18 -15.85 10.59
CA HIS A 46 2.01 -15.99 9.15
C HIS A 46 3.33 -16.13 8.39
N GLN A 47 3.27 -16.67 7.19
CA GLN A 47 4.31 -16.51 6.18
C GLN A 47 4.10 -15.15 5.48
N VAL A 48 4.92 -14.17 5.82
CA VAL A 48 4.80 -12.79 5.29
C VAL A 48 5.64 -12.63 4.03
N ILE A 49 5.02 -12.19 2.95
CA ILE A 49 5.65 -11.90 1.66
C ILE A 49 5.71 -10.37 1.52
N VAL A 50 6.90 -9.83 1.33
CA VAL A 50 7.15 -8.39 1.33
C VAL A 50 7.90 -8.00 0.06
N PRO A 51 7.19 -7.67 -1.03
CA PRO A 51 7.83 -7.25 -2.27
C PRO A 51 8.21 -5.77 -2.27
N ASP A 52 9.28 -5.46 -3.01
CA ASP A 52 9.53 -4.12 -3.50
C ASP A 52 8.83 -3.94 -4.85
N HIS A 53 8.11 -2.85 -5.04
CA HIS A 53 7.46 -2.56 -6.33
C HIS A 53 8.51 -2.31 -7.42
N ARG A 54 8.16 -2.54 -8.72
CA ARG A 54 9.02 -2.10 -9.82
C ARG A 54 9.43 -0.64 -9.65
N GLY A 55 10.67 -0.33 -9.96
CA GLY A 55 11.24 1.01 -9.81
C GLY A 55 11.65 1.38 -8.40
N THR A 56 11.63 0.47 -7.41
CA THR A 56 11.95 0.81 -6.02
C THR A 56 12.72 -0.29 -5.31
N GLY A 57 13.40 0.07 -4.22
CA GLY A 57 14.10 -0.86 -3.34
C GLY A 57 15.15 -1.69 -4.08
N ALA A 58 15.10 -3.00 -3.92
CA ALA A 58 15.98 -3.95 -4.60
C ALA A 58 15.37 -4.50 -5.92
N SER A 59 14.14 -4.08 -6.28
CA SER A 59 13.57 -4.35 -7.61
C SER A 59 14.27 -3.52 -8.69
N ALA A 60 14.16 -3.95 -9.96
CA ALA A 60 14.77 -3.23 -11.07
C ALA A 60 14.25 -1.78 -11.15
N HIS A 61 15.17 -0.83 -11.19
CA HIS A 61 14.90 0.60 -11.27
C HIS A 61 14.51 0.99 -12.70
N THR A 62 13.21 1.15 -12.93
CA THR A 62 12.66 1.48 -14.26
C THR A 62 11.29 2.17 -14.11
N ALA A 63 11.02 3.14 -14.98
CA ALA A 63 9.71 3.74 -15.15
C ALA A 63 8.84 2.99 -16.20
N ARG A 64 9.37 1.92 -16.79
CA ARG A 64 8.67 1.17 -17.86
C ARG A 64 7.39 0.53 -17.34
N ALA A 65 6.31 0.71 -18.09
CA ALA A 65 4.97 0.16 -17.80
C ALA A 65 4.48 0.48 -16.38
N MET A 66 4.72 1.72 -15.91
CA MET A 66 4.31 2.17 -14.58
C MET A 66 2.78 2.38 -14.54
N SER A 67 2.04 1.35 -14.10
CA SER A 67 0.59 1.39 -13.91
C SER A 67 0.18 0.47 -12.77
N ILE A 68 -0.96 0.73 -12.12
CA ILE A 68 -1.51 -0.15 -11.06
C ILE A 68 -1.76 -1.55 -11.61
N ALA A 69 -2.28 -1.66 -12.84
CA ALA A 69 -2.50 -2.97 -13.49
C ALA A 69 -1.20 -3.77 -13.69
N GLN A 70 -0.10 -3.10 -14.05
CA GLN A 70 1.18 -3.79 -14.17
C GLN A 70 1.72 -4.21 -12.80
N HIS A 71 1.56 -3.38 -11.77
CA HIS A 71 1.95 -3.77 -10.40
C HIS A 71 1.12 -4.96 -9.90
N ALA A 72 -0.18 -5.03 -10.21
CA ALA A 72 -0.99 -6.21 -9.88
C ALA A 72 -0.43 -7.49 -10.56
N ARG A 73 -0.09 -7.43 -11.85
CA ARG A 73 0.58 -8.56 -12.54
C ARG A 73 1.93 -8.93 -11.91
N ASP A 74 2.73 -7.92 -11.51
CA ASP A 74 3.99 -8.18 -10.81
C ASP A 74 3.76 -8.95 -9.51
N MET A 75 2.78 -8.54 -8.72
CA MET A 75 2.44 -9.20 -7.45
C MET A 75 1.88 -10.60 -7.66
N ALA A 76 1.07 -10.81 -8.70
CA ALA A 76 0.61 -12.14 -9.10
C ALA A 76 1.80 -13.07 -9.41
N ARG A 77 2.83 -12.58 -10.12
CA ARG A 77 4.07 -13.33 -10.39
C ARG A 77 4.87 -13.61 -9.11
N VAL A 78 4.88 -12.69 -8.14
CA VAL A 78 5.51 -12.94 -6.83
C VAL A 78 4.79 -14.05 -6.09
N ILE A 79 3.45 -14.03 -6.02
CA ILE A 79 2.64 -15.09 -5.38
C ILE A 79 2.95 -16.47 -6.03
N GLU A 80 2.95 -16.52 -7.36
CA GLU A 80 3.30 -17.75 -8.09
C GLU A 80 4.72 -18.24 -7.78
N ALA A 81 5.70 -17.33 -7.72
CA ALA A 81 7.10 -17.67 -7.47
C ALA A 81 7.35 -18.19 -6.06
N VAL A 82 6.61 -17.66 -5.06
CA VAL A 82 6.65 -18.17 -3.68
C VAL A 82 6.01 -19.57 -3.58
N GLY A 83 4.97 -19.85 -4.40
CA GLY A 83 4.34 -21.17 -4.47
C GLY A 83 3.58 -21.58 -3.21
N CYS A 84 3.11 -20.60 -2.42
CA CYS A 84 2.42 -20.85 -1.15
C CYS A 84 0.90 -21.04 -1.29
N GLY A 85 0.36 -21.00 -2.52
CA GLY A 85 -1.09 -21.01 -2.79
C GLY A 85 -1.71 -19.61 -2.61
N PRO A 86 -3.05 -19.53 -2.50
CA PRO A 86 -3.73 -18.26 -2.33
C PRO A 86 -3.31 -17.54 -1.05
N VAL A 87 -3.18 -16.21 -1.12
CA VAL A 87 -2.69 -15.35 -0.03
C VAL A 87 -3.78 -14.44 0.54
N HIS A 88 -3.61 -13.98 1.77
CA HIS A 88 -4.29 -12.78 2.27
C HIS A 88 -3.46 -11.56 1.83
N VAL A 89 -4.03 -10.68 0.98
CA VAL A 89 -3.35 -9.46 0.58
C VAL A 89 -3.71 -8.30 1.50
N VAL A 90 -2.71 -7.56 1.96
CA VAL A 90 -2.87 -6.33 2.76
C VAL A 90 -2.16 -5.21 2.03
N GLY A 91 -2.91 -4.26 1.47
CA GLY A 91 -2.37 -3.16 0.70
C GLY A 91 -2.66 -1.80 1.32
N SER A 92 -1.62 -0.97 1.51
CA SER A 92 -1.77 0.40 1.99
C SER A 92 -1.65 1.42 0.85
N SER A 93 -2.59 2.36 0.79
CA SER A 93 -2.56 3.46 -0.19
C SER A 93 -2.46 2.94 -1.63
N THR A 94 -1.38 3.20 -2.35
CA THR A 94 -1.09 2.60 -3.68
C THR A 94 -1.15 1.07 -3.63
N GLY A 95 -0.66 0.44 -2.56
CA GLY A 95 -0.78 -1.01 -2.36
C GLY A 95 -2.24 -1.48 -2.28
N GLY A 96 -3.13 -0.65 -1.73
CA GLY A 96 -4.57 -0.90 -1.72
C GLY A 96 -5.19 -0.83 -3.13
N ALA A 97 -4.73 0.08 -3.98
CA ALA A 97 -5.13 0.12 -5.39
C ALA A 97 -4.65 -1.13 -6.16
N ILE A 98 -3.44 -1.63 -5.84
CA ILE A 98 -2.93 -2.88 -6.40
C ILE A 98 -3.76 -4.07 -5.91
N ALA A 99 -4.13 -4.11 -4.61
CA ALA A 99 -4.98 -5.17 -4.04
C ALA A 99 -6.37 -5.22 -4.70
N GLN A 100 -6.96 -4.07 -5.08
CA GLN A 100 -8.20 -4.01 -5.85
C GLN A 100 -8.05 -4.76 -7.18
N LEU A 101 -7.01 -4.45 -7.97
CA LEU A 101 -6.81 -5.10 -9.26
C LEU A 101 -6.39 -6.57 -9.14
N LEU A 102 -5.70 -6.97 -8.06
CA LEU A 102 -5.51 -8.39 -7.76
C LEU A 102 -6.84 -9.09 -7.51
N ALA A 103 -7.75 -8.48 -6.76
CA ALA A 103 -9.07 -9.06 -6.47
C ALA A 103 -9.99 -9.09 -7.70
N ILE A 104 -9.79 -8.21 -8.68
CA ILE A 104 -10.53 -8.18 -9.95
C ILE A 104 -9.94 -9.20 -10.94
N ASP A 105 -8.63 -9.15 -11.17
CA ASP A 105 -7.99 -9.86 -12.30
C ASP A 105 -7.33 -11.20 -11.90
N HIS A 106 -7.02 -11.41 -10.61
CA HIS A 106 -6.26 -12.56 -10.09
C HIS A 106 -6.89 -13.15 -8.81
N ARG A 107 -8.23 -13.13 -8.74
CA ARG A 107 -8.98 -13.52 -7.53
C ARG A 107 -8.65 -14.93 -7.01
N GLU A 108 -8.30 -15.84 -7.92
CA GLU A 108 -7.94 -17.22 -7.59
C GLU A 108 -6.65 -17.35 -6.77
N GLN A 109 -5.84 -16.28 -6.74
CA GLN A 109 -4.64 -16.20 -5.93
C GLN A 109 -4.90 -15.58 -4.54
N LEU A 110 -6.14 -15.20 -4.22
CA LEU A 110 -6.48 -14.51 -2.98
C LEU A 110 -7.45 -15.30 -2.11
N ARG A 111 -7.18 -15.34 -0.80
CA ARG A 111 -8.12 -15.76 0.25
C ARG A 111 -8.95 -14.58 0.74
N SER A 112 -8.31 -13.44 0.96
CA SER A 112 -8.97 -12.19 1.32
C SER A 112 -8.14 -10.99 0.89
N ALA A 113 -8.77 -9.81 0.87
CA ALA A 113 -8.12 -8.54 0.59
C ALA A 113 -8.39 -7.53 1.71
N THR A 114 -7.35 -6.91 2.24
CA THR A 114 -7.45 -5.76 3.13
C THR A 114 -6.91 -4.52 2.43
N ILE A 115 -7.76 -3.52 2.28
CA ILE A 115 -7.47 -2.25 1.61
C ILE A 115 -7.38 -1.16 2.66
N VAL A 116 -6.17 -0.63 2.92
CA VAL A 116 -5.91 0.37 3.95
C VAL A 116 -5.66 1.72 3.31
N SER A 117 -6.45 2.74 3.68
CA SER A 117 -6.20 4.16 3.31
C SER A 117 -6.00 4.35 1.79
N SER A 118 -6.90 3.80 0.96
CA SER A 118 -6.77 3.79 -0.51
C SER A 118 -7.95 4.48 -1.20
N ILE A 119 -7.89 4.52 -2.53
CA ILE A 119 -8.90 5.16 -3.39
C ILE A 119 -9.34 4.19 -4.49
N ALA A 120 -10.58 4.32 -4.97
CA ALA A 120 -11.06 3.66 -6.19
C ALA A 120 -10.61 4.41 -7.44
N ARG A 121 -10.64 5.73 -7.36
CA ARG A 121 -10.22 6.67 -8.41
C ARG A 121 -9.84 8.03 -7.81
N ALA A 122 -8.99 8.78 -8.52
CA ALA A 122 -8.61 10.12 -8.12
C ALA A 122 -9.72 11.13 -8.44
N ASP A 123 -10.20 11.86 -7.43
CA ASP A 123 -11.09 13.01 -7.59
C ASP A 123 -10.31 14.34 -7.72
N ALA A 124 -11.03 15.47 -7.72
CA ALA A 124 -10.43 16.79 -7.85
C ALA A 124 -9.53 17.16 -6.66
N PHE A 125 -9.87 16.71 -5.43
CA PHE A 125 -9.05 16.93 -4.24
C PHE A 125 -7.74 16.16 -4.34
N TYR A 126 -7.82 14.86 -4.64
CA TYR A 126 -6.66 13.98 -4.76
C TYR A 126 -5.69 14.45 -5.85
N ARG A 127 -6.20 14.82 -7.03
CA ARG A 127 -5.40 15.37 -8.14
C ARG A 127 -4.69 16.66 -7.73
N ARG A 128 -5.39 17.60 -7.08
CA ARG A 128 -4.81 18.86 -6.63
C ARG A 128 -3.71 18.64 -5.59
N GLN A 129 -3.93 17.73 -4.65
CA GLN A 129 -2.93 17.36 -3.63
C GLN A 129 -1.67 16.79 -4.28
N PHE A 130 -1.82 15.85 -5.21
CA PHE A 130 -0.69 15.23 -5.89
C PHE A 130 0.02 16.17 -6.85
N ASP A 131 -0.66 17.09 -7.50
CA ASP A 131 -0.05 18.16 -8.29
C ASP A 131 0.83 19.07 -7.42
N MET A 132 0.36 19.42 -6.22
CA MET A 132 1.15 20.18 -5.26
C MET A 132 2.38 19.39 -4.79
N ARG A 133 2.20 18.13 -4.39
CA ARG A 133 3.30 17.25 -3.94
C ARG A 133 4.34 17.03 -5.02
N ARG A 134 3.91 16.87 -6.28
CA ARG A 134 4.80 16.76 -7.45
C ARG A 134 5.65 18.01 -7.63
N ARG A 135 5.04 19.21 -7.59
CA ARG A 135 5.78 20.49 -7.71
C ARG A 135 6.76 20.64 -6.56
N MET A 136 6.34 20.38 -5.34
CA MET A 136 7.24 20.45 -4.18
C MET A 136 8.45 19.54 -4.32
N LEU A 137 8.22 18.30 -4.77
CA LEU A 137 9.33 17.36 -5.03
C LEU A 137 10.25 17.86 -6.13
N ALA A 138 9.70 18.42 -7.22
CA ALA A 138 10.47 18.94 -8.35
C ALA A 138 11.28 20.20 -7.99
N ASP A 139 10.66 21.14 -7.26
CA ASP A 139 11.22 22.47 -7.05
C ASP A 139 12.10 22.55 -5.77
N SER A 140 11.79 21.72 -4.76
CA SER A 140 12.39 21.80 -3.42
C SER A 140 13.09 20.51 -2.97
N GLY A 141 12.98 19.42 -3.73
CA GLY A 141 13.67 18.15 -3.47
C GLY A 141 13.02 17.28 -2.39
N LEU A 142 13.69 16.13 -2.12
CA LEU A 142 13.17 15.08 -1.23
C LEU A 142 12.88 15.56 0.20
N ARG A 143 13.79 16.35 0.80
CA ARG A 143 13.67 16.80 2.19
C ARG A 143 12.42 17.63 2.41
N ALA A 144 12.28 18.69 1.64
CA ALA A 144 11.10 19.57 1.75
C ALA A 144 9.81 18.82 1.40
N SER A 145 9.86 17.91 0.42
CA SER A 145 8.73 17.04 0.08
C SER A 145 8.37 16.10 1.23
N ALA A 146 9.33 15.50 1.92
CA ALA A 146 9.08 14.62 3.07
C ALA A 146 8.46 15.39 4.24
N GLU A 147 9.00 16.56 4.57
CA GLU A 147 8.47 17.44 5.62
C GLU A 147 7.01 17.85 5.36
N ALA A 148 6.70 18.27 4.13
CA ALA A 148 5.33 18.60 3.75
C ALA A 148 4.40 17.38 3.72
N ASN A 149 4.90 16.24 3.23
CA ASN A 149 4.13 14.99 3.20
C ASN A 149 3.77 14.50 4.60
N ALA A 150 4.62 14.72 5.61
CA ALA A 150 4.30 14.37 6.99
C ALA A 150 2.97 14.98 7.46
N LEU A 151 2.63 16.21 7.02
CA LEU A 151 1.37 16.87 7.35
C LEU A 151 0.12 16.21 6.77
N PHE A 152 0.26 15.48 5.69
CA PHE A 152 -0.84 14.73 5.04
C PHE A 152 -0.92 13.28 5.49
N LEU A 153 0.22 12.73 5.91
CA LEU A 153 0.35 11.30 6.14
C LEU A 153 0.20 10.91 7.60
N PHE A 154 0.61 11.76 8.54
CA PHE A 154 0.48 11.50 9.97
C PHE A 154 -0.73 12.20 10.58
N ASP A 155 -1.32 11.56 11.59
CA ASP A 155 -2.30 12.19 12.47
C ASP A 155 -1.64 13.37 13.22
N PRO A 156 -2.25 14.58 13.24
CA PRO A 156 -1.72 15.73 13.99
C PRO A 156 -1.47 15.45 15.47
N MET A 157 -2.28 14.60 16.11
CA MET A 157 -2.07 14.21 17.51
C MET A 157 -0.85 13.31 17.65
N PHE A 158 -0.65 12.36 16.70
CA PHE A 158 0.55 11.53 16.68
C PHE A 158 1.82 12.40 16.49
N MET A 159 1.78 13.35 15.56
CA MET A 159 2.90 14.29 15.34
C MET A 159 3.24 15.08 16.61
N ARG A 160 2.23 15.50 17.36
CA ARG A 160 2.38 16.23 18.63
C ARG A 160 3.00 15.36 19.73
N GLU A 161 2.57 14.10 19.82
CA GLU A 161 2.96 13.17 20.90
C GLU A 161 4.26 12.44 20.59
N HIS A 162 4.59 12.27 19.32
CA HIS A 162 5.74 11.49 18.84
C HIS A 162 6.60 12.24 17.79
N PRO A 163 7.02 13.49 18.06
CA PRO A 163 7.73 14.32 17.07
C PRO A 163 9.04 13.68 16.60
N GLU A 164 9.70 12.92 17.46
CA GLU A 164 10.95 12.23 17.12
C GLU A 164 10.73 11.10 16.11
N GLN A 165 9.61 10.37 16.20
CA GLN A 165 9.28 9.31 15.24
C GLN A 165 8.94 9.89 13.87
N VAL A 166 8.21 11.00 13.82
CA VAL A 166 7.92 11.73 12.58
C VAL A 166 9.21 12.26 11.97
N GLN A 167 10.12 12.82 12.78
CA GLN A 167 11.42 13.29 12.31
C GLN A 167 12.27 12.15 11.76
N ALA A 168 12.31 11.01 12.42
CA ALA A 168 13.03 9.82 11.94
C ALA A 168 12.48 9.31 10.60
N TRP A 169 11.15 9.37 10.42
CA TRP A 169 10.51 9.06 9.14
C TRP A 169 10.93 10.05 8.04
N VAL A 170 10.89 11.36 8.33
CA VAL A 170 11.33 12.41 7.41
C VAL A 170 12.79 12.18 7.01
N ASP A 171 13.67 11.89 7.97
CA ASP A 171 15.09 11.63 7.74
C ASP A 171 15.30 10.40 6.85
N THR A 172 14.57 9.33 7.13
CA THR A 172 14.63 8.09 6.34
C THR A 172 14.20 8.32 4.88
N VAL A 173 13.07 8.99 4.67
CA VAL A 173 12.58 9.30 3.32
C VAL A 173 13.54 10.24 2.59
N SER A 174 14.10 11.24 3.30
CA SER A 174 15.01 12.22 2.74
C SER A 174 16.37 11.65 2.35
N ALA A 175 16.79 10.57 3.00
CA ALA A 175 18.05 9.86 2.68
C ALA A 175 17.92 8.92 1.48
N GLY A 176 16.69 8.69 0.99
CA GLY A 176 16.43 7.85 -0.16
C GLY A 176 16.99 8.42 -1.47
N ILE A 177 17.12 7.55 -2.46
CA ILE A 177 17.48 7.96 -3.81
C ILE A 177 16.22 8.42 -4.54
N PHE A 178 16.24 9.62 -5.09
CA PHE A 178 15.19 10.13 -5.94
C PHE A 178 15.62 10.09 -7.40
N GLU A 179 14.93 9.25 -8.16
CA GLU A 179 15.02 9.21 -9.62
C GLU A 179 13.78 9.91 -10.19
N PRO A 180 13.90 11.15 -10.73
CA PRO A 180 12.73 11.95 -11.11
C PRO A 180 11.77 11.23 -12.06
N GLU A 181 12.31 10.53 -13.06
CA GLU A 181 11.51 9.78 -14.03
C GLU A 181 10.63 8.73 -13.34
N ILE A 182 11.19 7.93 -12.44
CA ILE A 182 10.48 6.90 -11.70
C ILE A 182 9.50 7.54 -10.71
N GLY A 183 9.96 8.53 -9.94
CA GLY A 183 9.14 9.19 -8.92
C GLY A 183 7.89 9.85 -9.51
N PHE A 184 8.02 10.54 -10.64
CA PHE A 184 6.89 11.16 -11.32
C PHE A 184 5.97 10.15 -11.99
N ALA A 185 6.52 9.08 -12.61
CA ALA A 185 5.72 8.00 -13.16
C ALA A 185 4.87 7.31 -12.09
N ARG A 186 5.39 7.15 -10.86
CA ARG A 186 4.62 6.60 -9.73
C ARG A 186 3.48 7.51 -9.29
N ILE A 187 3.69 8.83 -9.29
CA ILE A 187 2.62 9.79 -9.02
C ILE A 187 1.55 9.69 -10.12
N ASP A 188 1.96 9.71 -11.38
CA ASP A 188 1.03 9.61 -12.52
C ASP A 188 0.25 8.29 -12.49
N MET A 189 0.88 7.20 -12.08
CA MET A 189 0.27 5.88 -11.90
C MET A 189 -0.91 5.90 -10.93
N ILE A 190 -0.73 6.44 -9.72
CA ILE A 190 -1.81 6.43 -8.71
C ILE A 190 -2.88 7.49 -9.02
N VAL A 191 -2.51 8.63 -9.59
CA VAL A 191 -3.46 9.65 -10.02
C VAL A 191 -4.28 9.19 -11.22
N GLY A 192 -3.71 8.32 -12.06
CA GLY A 192 -4.37 7.71 -13.21
C GLY A 192 -5.18 6.45 -12.89
N HIS A 193 -5.11 5.95 -11.65
CA HIS A 193 -5.88 4.78 -11.24
C HIS A 193 -7.39 5.06 -11.26
N ASP A 194 -8.14 4.14 -11.87
CA ASP A 194 -9.59 4.12 -11.87
C ASP A 194 -10.07 2.66 -11.96
N ALA A 195 -10.56 2.12 -10.85
CA ALA A 195 -11.19 0.81 -10.76
C ALA A 195 -12.67 0.91 -10.34
N PHE A 196 -13.20 2.15 -10.29
CA PHE A 196 -14.50 2.44 -9.67
C PHE A 196 -15.64 1.60 -10.24
N ASP A 197 -15.70 1.46 -11.56
CA ASP A 197 -16.78 0.71 -12.22
C ASP A 197 -16.56 -0.81 -12.16
N ASP A 198 -15.34 -1.27 -11.89
CA ASP A 198 -14.99 -2.69 -11.81
C ASP A 198 -15.11 -3.26 -10.38
N LEU A 199 -15.13 -2.39 -9.33
CA LEU A 199 -15.24 -2.82 -7.92
C LEU A 199 -16.41 -3.76 -7.64
N PRO A 200 -17.61 -3.62 -8.27
CA PRO A 200 -18.71 -4.57 -8.04
C PRO A 200 -18.43 -6.02 -8.50
N SER A 201 -17.36 -6.25 -9.27
CA SER A 201 -16.94 -7.59 -9.68
C SER A 201 -16.10 -8.32 -8.64
N ILE A 202 -15.63 -7.62 -7.60
CA ILE A 202 -14.83 -8.22 -6.52
C ILE A 202 -15.73 -9.15 -5.69
N THR A 203 -15.34 -10.43 -5.66
CA THR A 203 -16.01 -11.47 -4.86
C THR A 203 -15.13 -11.99 -3.72
N THR A 204 -13.85 -11.60 -3.71
CA THR A 204 -12.92 -11.91 -2.63
C THR A 204 -13.39 -11.23 -1.33
N PRO A 205 -13.44 -11.92 -0.18
CA PRO A 205 -13.73 -11.31 1.11
C PRO A 205 -12.84 -10.08 1.31
N THR A 206 -13.45 -8.91 1.55
CA THR A 206 -12.71 -7.65 1.58
C THR A 206 -12.97 -6.86 2.85
N LEU A 207 -11.88 -6.41 3.48
CA LEU A 207 -11.87 -5.41 4.55
C LEU A 207 -11.36 -4.08 3.99
N VAL A 208 -12.14 -3.03 4.15
CA VAL A 208 -11.73 -1.65 3.84
C VAL A 208 -11.47 -0.91 5.16
N LEU A 209 -10.30 -0.34 5.31
CA LEU A 209 -9.83 0.24 6.55
C LEU A 209 -9.21 1.62 6.31
N VAL A 210 -9.46 2.59 7.20
CA VAL A 210 -8.92 3.95 7.09
C VAL A 210 -8.69 4.58 8.45
N GLY A 211 -7.69 5.45 8.54
CA GLY A 211 -7.51 6.33 9.69
C GLY A 211 -8.54 7.47 9.70
N ALA A 212 -9.14 7.75 10.85
CA ALA A 212 -10.16 8.79 11.01
C ALA A 212 -9.67 10.20 10.62
N ARG A 213 -8.36 10.43 10.71
CA ARG A 213 -7.70 11.69 10.38
C ARG A 213 -6.69 11.52 9.22
N ASP A 214 -7.04 10.66 8.27
CA ASP A 214 -6.29 10.53 7.03
C ASP A 214 -6.58 11.74 6.12
N PHE A 215 -5.56 12.60 5.94
CA PHE A 215 -5.66 13.76 5.05
C PHE A 215 -5.14 13.48 3.63
N CYS A 216 -4.45 12.37 3.42
CA CYS A 216 -3.97 11.98 2.09
C CYS A 216 -5.08 11.29 1.27
N ALA A 217 -5.76 10.33 1.88
CA ALA A 217 -6.93 9.66 1.34
C ALA A 217 -8.06 9.71 2.38
N PRO A 218 -8.76 10.85 2.53
CA PRO A 218 -9.79 11.02 3.54
C PRO A 218 -10.83 9.89 3.56
N PRO A 219 -11.47 9.63 4.71
CA PRO A 219 -12.34 8.47 4.91
C PRO A 219 -13.44 8.27 3.87
N TYR A 220 -13.88 9.32 3.16
CA TYR A 220 -14.89 9.17 2.12
C TYR A 220 -14.42 8.30 0.94
N PHE A 221 -13.13 8.28 0.60
CA PHE A 221 -12.61 7.36 -0.43
C PHE A 221 -12.75 5.89 -0.03
N SER A 222 -12.45 5.59 1.24
CA SER A 222 -12.61 4.23 1.77
C SER A 222 -14.09 3.86 1.93
N ALA A 223 -14.96 4.82 2.28
CA ALA A 223 -16.40 4.60 2.29
C ALA A 223 -16.94 4.28 0.88
N GLU A 224 -16.46 4.98 -0.15
CA GLU A 224 -16.80 4.72 -1.55
C GLU A 224 -16.37 3.29 -1.98
N LEU A 225 -15.16 2.86 -1.59
CA LEU A 225 -14.70 1.48 -1.82
C LEU A 225 -15.62 0.46 -1.16
N ALA A 226 -15.95 0.64 0.11
CA ALA A 226 -16.79 -0.28 0.87
C ALA A 226 -18.23 -0.35 0.34
N GLU A 227 -18.77 0.77 -0.12
CA GLU A 227 -20.09 0.80 -0.75
C GLU A 227 -20.14 0.04 -2.08
N ARG A 228 -19.03 0.06 -2.83
CA ARG A 228 -18.97 -0.51 -4.19
C ARG A 228 -18.58 -1.98 -4.21
N ILE A 229 -17.80 -2.45 -3.22
CA ILE A 229 -17.36 -3.84 -3.15
C ILE A 229 -18.43 -4.68 -2.42
N PRO A 230 -19.07 -5.67 -3.06
CA PRO A 230 -20.12 -6.46 -2.44
C PRO A 230 -19.63 -7.19 -1.18
N GLY A 231 -20.31 -6.96 -0.05
CA GLY A 231 -20.01 -7.63 1.21
C GLY A 231 -18.73 -7.15 1.91
N ALA A 232 -18.14 -6.04 1.48
CA ALA A 232 -16.99 -5.48 2.15
C ALA A 232 -17.31 -5.03 3.58
N GLU A 233 -16.42 -5.37 4.52
CA GLU A 233 -16.42 -4.81 5.87
C GLU A 233 -15.74 -3.44 5.84
N PHE A 234 -16.27 -2.46 6.59
CA PHE A 234 -15.68 -1.12 6.65
C PHE A 234 -15.36 -0.72 8.09
N VAL A 235 -14.10 -0.34 8.33
CA VAL A 235 -13.61 0.02 9.66
C VAL A 235 -12.86 1.35 9.59
N ILE A 236 -13.22 2.28 10.49
CA ILE A 236 -12.49 3.53 10.72
C ILE A 236 -11.74 3.39 12.04
N LEU A 237 -10.44 3.55 12.03
CA LEU A 237 -9.58 3.50 13.20
C LEU A 237 -9.04 4.90 13.56
N GLU A 238 -8.71 5.12 14.82
CA GLU A 238 -8.02 6.34 15.26
C GLU A 238 -6.59 6.38 14.69
N GLY A 239 -6.28 7.41 13.88
CA GLY A 239 -4.97 7.60 13.26
C GLY A 239 -5.05 8.35 11.94
N GLY A 240 -3.89 8.54 11.30
CA GLY A 240 -3.72 9.16 9.99
C GLY A 240 -3.56 8.15 8.86
N HIS A 241 -2.94 8.59 7.77
CA HIS A 241 -2.68 7.75 6.58
C HIS A 241 -1.68 6.63 6.85
N LEU A 242 -0.66 6.90 7.68
CA LEU A 242 0.37 5.93 8.07
C LEU A 242 -0.01 5.18 9.36
N ILE A 243 -1.29 4.80 9.49
CA ILE A 243 -1.83 4.11 10.66
C ILE A 243 -1.03 2.85 11.04
N PHE A 244 -0.40 2.19 10.08
CA PHE A 244 0.45 1.02 10.29
C PHE A 244 1.74 1.34 11.06
N LEU A 245 2.18 2.61 11.07
CA LEU A 245 3.28 3.13 11.89
C LEU A 245 2.78 3.77 13.20
N GLU A 246 1.66 4.47 13.13
CA GLU A 246 1.12 5.21 14.27
C GLU A 246 0.48 4.30 15.34
N LYS A 247 -0.25 3.29 14.91
CA LYS A 247 -1.04 2.37 15.75
C LYS A 247 -0.82 0.91 15.32
N PRO A 248 0.43 0.40 15.31
CA PRO A 248 0.75 -0.89 14.71
C PRO A 248 -0.04 -2.06 15.31
N ALA A 249 -0.20 -2.12 16.64
CA ALA A 249 -0.93 -3.19 17.29
C ALA A 249 -2.44 -3.14 17.01
N LEU A 250 -3.02 -1.95 16.93
CA LEU A 250 -4.44 -1.77 16.63
C LEU A 250 -4.75 -2.21 15.20
N LEU A 251 -3.96 -1.75 14.23
CA LEU A 251 -4.13 -2.15 12.84
C LEU A 251 -3.94 -3.65 12.68
N HIS A 252 -2.85 -4.20 13.22
CA HIS A 252 -2.55 -5.63 13.16
C HIS A 252 -3.71 -6.47 13.71
N GLY A 253 -4.17 -6.20 14.95
CA GLY A 253 -5.27 -6.94 15.56
C GLY A 253 -6.57 -6.91 14.73
N THR A 254 -6.91 -5.74 14.16
CA THR A 254 -8.10 -5.61 13.31
C THR A 254 -7.98 -6.47 12.04
N ILE A 255 -6.79 -6.53 11.43
CA ILE A 255 -6.55 -7.34 10.22
C ILE A 255 -6.50 -8.84 10.58
N GLU A 256 -5.87 -9.22 11.68
CA GLU A 256 -5.82 -10.61 12.17
C GLU A 256 -7.23 -11.16 12.43
N ASP A 257 -8.09 -10.39 13.09
CA ASP A 257 -9.48 -10.78 13.33
C ASP A 257 -10.24 -11.02 12.01
N PHE A 258 -9.93 -10.27 10.97
CA PHE A 258 -10.52 -10.47 9.64
C PHE A 258 -9.93 -11.70 8.95
N ILE A 259 -8.61 -11.85 8.92
CA ILE A 259 -7.91 -13.00 8.32
C ILE A 259 -8.41 -14.31 8.95
N ALA A 260 -8.50 -14.38 10.29
CA ALA A 260 -8.92 -15.58 11.00
C ALA A 260 -10.33 -16.09 10.60
N ARG A 261 -11.22 -15.20 10.16
CA ARG A 261 -12.54 -15.58 9.64
C ARG A 261 -12.51 -16.13 8.20
N HIS A 262 -11.40 -15.95 7.49
CA HIS A 262 -11.24 -16.29 6.07
C HIS A 262 -10.03 -17.21 5.79
N GLU A 263 -9.57 -17.95 6.79
CA GLU A 263 -8.45 -18.90 6.70
C GLU A 263 -8.77 -20.16 5.88
N GLN A 264 -10.02 -20.45 5.58
CA GLN A 264 -10.45 -21.69 4.91
C GLN A 264 -10.37 -21.61 3.39
#